data_aad5106631aef6d7f7d7d0de6bc85f64
#
_entry.id   aad5106631aef6d7f7d7d0de6bc85f64
#
_cell.length_a   1.000
_cell.length_b   1.000
_cell.length_c   1.000
_cell.angle_alpha   90.00
_cell.angle_beta   90.00
_cell.angle_gamma   90.00
#
_symmetry.space_group_name_H-M   'P 1'
#
loop_
_entity.id
_entity.type
_entity.pdbx_description
1 polymer ?
#
loop_
_entity_poly.entity_id
_entity_poly.type
_entity_poly.pdbx_seq_one_letter_code
_entity_poly.pdbx_strand_id
1 'polypeptide(L)'
;MVFLNGGSMGGTDIVAACINKYKNISLGQVLMAVDICIIGSCMLFPQFGTYIQRFHKVIFGLCTMFIECSVLDYIMNLRRQSVQFLIFSKKYEEIANAIMQERDRGITILDGHGWYTGKDVKVICLMAKRRESQSIFRIVKIIDPLAFVSQSSVIGVYGEGFDKIKVNTKNAEKVLSQVYPNNNTEITNEQ
;
A
#
# COMPACT_ATOMS: atom_id res chain seq x y z
N MET A 1 -1.69 13.27 -9.07
CA MET A 1 -0.52 13.92 -8.41
C MET A 1 -0.93 14.66 -7.14
N VAL A 2 -1.97 15.48 -7.11
CA VAL A 2 -2.41 16.27 -5.94
C VAL A 2 -2.84 15.36 -4.77
N PHE A 3 -3.65 14.34 -5.02
CA PHE A 3 -4.09 13.34 -4.04
C PHE A 3 -2.93 12.61 -3.33
N LEU A 4 -1.84 12.39 -4.04
CA LEU A 4 -0.67 11.68 -3.53
C LEU A 4 0.16 12.51 -2.55
N ASN A 5 -0.05 13.82 -2.53
CA ASN A 5 0.59 14.76 -1.60
C ASN A 5 -0.38 15.26 -0.52
N GLY A 6 -1.50 14.54 -0.31
CA GLY A 6 -2.49 14.88 0.72
C GLY A 6 -3.40 16.07 0.35
N GLY A 7 -3.34 16.53 -0.91
CA GLY A 7 -4.23 17.58 -1.42
C GLY A 7 -5.48 17.00 -2.09
N SER A 8 -6.47 17.84 -2.33
CA SER A 8 -7.67 17.54 -3.12
C SER A 8 -7.93 18.71 -4.06
N MET A 9 -8.41 18.40 -5.28
CA MET A 9 -8.84 19.43 -6.22
C MET A 9 -10.27 19.91 -5.99
N GLY A 10 -10.97 19.32 -5.01
CA GLY A 10 -12.36 19.65 -4.68
C GLY A 10 -13.38 18.72 -5.37
N GLY A 11 -14.68 18.95 -5.09
CA GLY A 11 -15.77 18.21 -5.72
C GLY A 11 -15.86 16.73 -5.30
N THR A 12 -16.03 15.86 -6.29
CA THR A 12 -16.21 14.40 -6.12
C THR A 12 -15.05 13.72 -5.42
N ASP A 13 -13.84 14.26 -5.53
CA ASP A 13 -12.63 13.76 -4.89
C ASP A 13 -12.75 13.75 -3.35
N ILE A 14 -13.36 14.78 -2.76
CA ILE A 14 -13.56 14.88 -1.30
C ILE A 14 -14.52 13.77 -0.84
N VAL A 15 -15.60 13.56 -1.60
CA VAL A 15 -16.57 12.49 -1.30
C VAL A 15 -15.90 11.13 -1.36
N ALA A 16 -15.11 10.88 -2.40
CA ALA A 16 -14.37 9.64 -2.57
C ALA A 16 -13.34 9.41 -1.44
N ALA A 17 -12.63 10.47 -1.01
CA ALA A 17 -11.70 10.39 0.11
C ALA A 17 -12.40 10.08 1.43
N CYS A 18 -13.55 10.71 1.69
CA CYS A 18 -14.35 10.43 2.88
C CYS A 18 -14.83 8.98 2.92
N ILE A 19 -15.34 8.45 1.82
CA ILE A 19 -15.82 7.06 1.75
C ILE A 19 -14.66 6.08 1.93
N ASN A 20 -13.51 6.34 1.30
CA ASN A 20 -12.32 5.50 1.45
C ASN A 20 -11.80 5.47 2.90
N LYS A 21 -11.97 6.56 3.65
CA LYS A 21 -11.59 6.62 5.07
C LYS A 21 -12.39 5.64 5.94
N TYR A 22 -13.69 5.47 5.64
CA TYR A 22 -14.58 4.62 6.44
C TYR A 22 -14.72 3.19 5.93
N LYS A 23 -14.54 2.96 4.64
CA LYS A 23 -14.63 1.63 4.00
C LYS A 23 -13.35 1.35 3.22
N ASN A 24 -12.92 0.08 3.21
CA ASN A 24 -11.77 -0.38 2.40
C ASN A 24 -12.19 -0.59 0.92
N ILE A 25 -12.72 0.46 0.31
CA ILE A 25 -13.11 0.48 -1.12
C ILE A 25 -12.03 1.25 -1.86
N SER A 26 -11.65 0.82 -3.07
CA SER A 26 -10.64 1.56 -3.84
C SER A 26 -11.18 2.96 -4.21
N LEU A 27 -10.28 3.93 -4.23
CA LEU A 27 -10.64 5.31 -4.57
C LEU A 27 -11.26 5.37 -5.97
N GLY A 28 -10.71 4.61 -6.93
CA GLY A 28 -11.22 4.53 -8.29
C GLY A 28 -12.64 3.98 -8.36
N GLN A 29 -13.01 2.98 -7.54
CA GLN A 29 -14.37 2.45 -7.51
C GLN A 29 -15.39 3.47 -7.05
N VAL A 30 -15.05 4.31 -6.06
CA VAL A 30 -15.96 5.36 -5.58
C VAL A 30 -16.13 6.46 -6.63
N LEU A 31 -15.04 6.90 -7.26
CA LEU A 31 -15.08 7.86 -8.36
C LEU A 31 -15.90 7.32 -9.52
N MET A 32 -15.68 6.07 -9.93
CA MET A 32 -16.45 5.41 -10.98
C MET A 32 -17.96 5.44 -10.70
N ALA A 33 -18.39 5.16 -9.47
CA ALA A 33 -19.79 5.16 -9.11
C ALA A 33 -20.42 6.57 -9.23
N VAL A 34 -19.70 7.61 -8.80
CA VAL A 34 -20.14 9.01 -8.91
C VAL A 34 -20.19 9.45 -10.37
N ASP A 35 -19.18 9.13 -11.16
CA ASP A 35 -19.10 9.50 -12.57
C ASP A 35 -20.18 8.81 -13.40
N ILE A 36 -20.52 7.55 -13.12
CA ILE A 36 -21.66 6.85 -13.75
C ILE A 36 -22.96 7.62 -13.50
N CYS A 37 -23.20 8.11 -12.28
CA CYS A 37 -24.39 8.90 -11.97
C CYS A 37 -24.40 10.23 -12.76
N ILE A 38 -23.25 10.90 -12.86
CA ILE A 38 -23.12 12.17 -13.59
C ILE A 38 -23.34 11.95 -15.09
N ILE A 39 -22.66 10.96 -15.69
CA ILE A 39 -22.77 10.65 -17.13
C ILE A 39 -24.20 10.19 -17.45
N GLY A 40 -24.81 9.37 -16.57
CA GLY A 40 -26.19 8.92 -16.71
C GLY A 40 -27.20 10.06 -16.69
N SER A 41 -26.96 11.08 -15.86
CA SER A 41 -27.84 12.27 -15.81
C SER A 41 -27.86 13.04 -17.12
N CYS A 42 -26.81 12.96 -17.94
CA CYS A 42 -26.74 13.60 -19.26
C CYS A 42 -27.84 13.11 -20.22
N MET A 43 -28.33 11.88 -20.03
CA MET A 43 -29.44 11.33 -20.82
C MET A 43 -30.79 11.99 -20.48
N LEU A 44 -30.97 12.43 -19.22
CA LEU A 44 -32.23 12.97 -18.72
C LEU A 44 -32.45 14.43 -19.17
N PHE A 45 -31.39 15.18 -19.42
CA PHE A 45 -31.49 16.60 -19.74
C PHE A 45 -31.47 16.88 -21.26
N PRO A 46 -32.56 17.42 -21.85
CA PRO A 46 -32.63 17.74 -23.29
C PRO A 46 -31.64 18.79 -23.77
N GLN A 47 -31.07 19.57 -22.86
CA GLN A 47 -30.13 20.66 -23.14
C GLN A 47 -28.82 20.19 -23.77
N PHE A 48 -28.49 18.91 -23.64
CA PHE A 48 -27.23 18.34 -24.16
C PHE A 48 -27.27 17.92 -25.65
N GLY A 49 -28.35 18.25 -26.37
CA GLY A 49 -28.47 18.01 -27.81
C GLY A 49 -29.44 16.86 -28.19
N THR A 50 -29.40 16.45 -29.45
CA THR A 50 -30.21 15.36 -29.99
C THR A 50 -29.90 14.02 -29.31
N TYR A 51 -30.83 13.07 -29.29
CA TYR A 51 -30.64 11.72 -28.68
C TYR A 51 -29.36 11.04 -29.15
N ILE A 52 -29.05 11.10 -30.43
CA ILE A 52 -27.85 10.50 -31.00
C ILE A 52 -26.57 11.17 -30.44
N GLN A 53 -26.55 12.48 -30.33
CA GLN A 53 -25.43 13.23 -29.77
C GLN A 53 -25.22 12.95 -28.27
N ARG A 54 -26.30 12.81 -27.52
CA ARG A 54 -26.27 12.44 -26.10
C ARG A 54 -25.71 11.02 -25.92
N PHE A 55 -26.17 10.09 -26.77
CA PHE A 55 -25.68 8.71 -26.75
C PHE A 55 -24.18 8.61 -27.04
N HIS A 56 -23.68 9.35 -28.05
CA HIS A 56 -22.23 9.44 -28.30
C HIS A 56 -21.46 9.99 -27.11
N LYS A 57 -21.95 11.09 -26.49
CA LYS A 57 -21.30 11.67 -25.31
C LYS A 57 -21.25 10.70 -24.14
N VAL A 58 -22.28 9.92 -23.90
CA VAL A 58 -22.31 8.90 -22.86
C VAL A 58 -21.29 7.81 -23.13
N ILE A 59 -21.21 7.28 -24.34
CA ILE A 59 -20.24 6.25 -24.70
C ILE A 59 -18.79 6.76 -24.50
N PHE A 60 -18.47 7.93 -25.04
CA PHE A 60 -17.15 8.49 -24.88
C PHE A 60 -16.85 8.81 -23.41
N GLY A 61 -17.83 9.31 -22.65
CA GLY A 61 -17.69 9.55 -21.22
C GLY A 61 -17.38 8.27 -20.45
N LEU A 62 -18.08 7.16 -20.73
CA LEU A 62 -17.83 5.87 -20.10
C LEU A 62 -16.43 5.32 -20.45
N CYS A 63 -16.01 5.42 -21.72
CA CYS A 63 -14.68 5.00 -22.13
C CYS A 63 -13.59 5.80 -21.41
N THR A 64 -13.73 7.12 -21.36
CA THR A 64 -12.77 8.00 -20.68
C THR A 64 -12.70 7.69 -19.19
N MET A 65 -13.85 7.56 -18.51
CA MET A 65 -13.96 7.19 -17.12
C MET A 65 -13.25 5.87 -16.82
N PHE A 66 -13.47 4.85 -17.65
CA PHE A 66 -12.84 3.53 -17.45
C PHE A 66 -11.31 3.61 -17.52
N ILE A 67 -10.78 4.34 -18.51
CA ILE A 67 -9.34 4.55 -18.65
C ILE A 67 -8.78 5.32 -17.45
N GLU A 68 -9.44 6.41 -17.05
CA GLU A 68 -9.01 7.26 -15.94
C GLU A 68 -8.96 6.49 -14.62
N CYS A 69 -10.04 5.76 -14.28
CA CYS A 69 -10.09 4.94 -13.07
C CYS A 69 -9.02 3.82 -13.07
N SER A 70 -8.81 3.17 -14.22
CA SER A 70 -7.79 2.11 -14.34
C SER A 70 -6.38 2.65 -14.13
N VAL A 71 -6.07 3.80 -14.72
CA VAL A 71 -4.76 4.46 -14.55
C VAL A 71 -4.57 4.93 -13.10
N LEU A 72 -5.61 5.49 -12.49
CA LEU A 72 -5.57 5.96 -11.11
C LEU A 72 -5.31 4.79 -10.14
N ASP A 73 -6.05 3.70 -10.26
CA ASP A 73 -5.87 2.52 -9.42
C ASP A 73 -4.48 1.89 -9.64
N TYR A 74 -3.99 1.84 -10.86
CA TYR A 74 -2.64 1.36 -11.18
C TYR A 74 -1.55 2.18 -10.47
N ILE A 75 -1.63 3.52 -10.56
CA ILE A 75 -0.66 4.44 -9.93
C ILE A 75 -0.73 4.33 -8.40
N MET A 76 -1.94 4.25 -7.82
CA MET A 76 -2.13 4.12 -6.38
C MET A 76 -1.55 2.79 -5.86
N ASN A 77 -1.78 1.70 -6.57
CA ASN A 77 -1.27 0.39 -6.20
C ASN A 77 0.27 0.32 -6.28
N LEU A 78 0.87 0.93 -7.31
CA LEU A 78 2.33 1.00 -7.42
C LEU A 78 2.99 1.67 -6.20
N ARG A 79 2.37 2.69 -5.64
CA ARG A 79 2.91 3.41 -4.47
C ARG A 79 2.77 2.66 -3.15
N ARG A 80 1.76 1.79 -3.03
CA ARG A 80 1.53 1.00 -1.81
C ARG A 80 2.36 -0.28 -1.76
N GLN A 81 3.04 -0.65 -2.86
CA GLN A 81 3.84 -1.85 -2.87
C GLN A 81 5.00 -1.77 -1.88
N SER A 82 5.06 -2.75 -1.02
CA SER A 82 6.18 -3.05 -0.16
C SER A 82 7.04 -4.15 -0.79
N VAL A 83 8.29 -4.20 -0.40
CA VAL A 83 9.25 -5.20 -0.87
C VAL A 83 9.97 -5.81 0.31
N GLN A 84 10.22 -7.09 0.22
CA GLN A 84 11.07 -7.82 1.14
C GLN A 84 12.45 -7.99 0.52
N PHE A 85 13.47 -7.74 1.29
CA PHE A 85 14.85 -8.03 0.93
C PHE A 85 15.37 -9.18 1.78
N LEU A 86 16.05 -10.11 1.11
CA LEU A 86 16.91 -11.11 1.72
C LEU A 86 18.32 -10.87 1.20
N ILE A 87 19.23 -10.46 2.09
CA ILE A 87 20.60 -10.11 1.75
C ILE A 87 21.54 -11.11 2.41
N PHE A 88 22.29 -11.80 1.57
CA PHE A 88 23.28 -12.80 1.97
C PHE A 88 24.68 -12.19 1.85
N SER A 89 25.33 -11.90 2.96
CA SER A 89 26.65 -11.30 2.98
C SER A 89 27.42 -11.70 4.23
N LYS A 90 28.72 -11.78 4.10
CA LYS A 90 29.62 -11.97 5.26
C LYS A 90 29.73 -10.69 6.09
N LYS A 91 29.47 -9.51 5.46
CA LYS A 91 29.53 -8.19 6.10
C LYS A 91 28.12 -7.74 6.56
N TYR A 92 27.33 -8.69 7.07
CA TYR A 92 25.92 -8.44 7.42
C TYR A 92 25.75 -7.35 8.48
N GLU A 93 26.68 -7.25 9.47
CA GLU A 93 26.62 -6.23 10.53
C GLU A 93 26.82 -4.82 9.98
N GLU A 94 27.81 -4.63 9.10
CA GLU A 94 28.08 -3.34 8.47
C GLU A 94 26.90 -2.88 7.62
N ILE A 95 26.32 -3.81 6.84
CA ILE A 95 25.17 -3.54 5.98
C ILE A 95 23.94 -3.21 6.83
N ALA A 96 23.66 -3.97 7.89
CA ALA A 96 22.55 -3.75 8.77
C ALA A 96 22.63 -2.39 9.45
N ASN A 97 23.80 -2.03 10.01
CA ASN A 97 24.00 -0.75 10.65
C ASN A 97 23.85 0.42 9.67
N ALA A 98 24.39 0.31 8.46
CA ALA A 98 24.27 1.36 7.44
C ALA A 98 22.81 1.57 7.00
N ILE A 99 22.02 0.51 6.83
CA ILE A 99 20.62 0.61 6.48
C ILE A 99 19.82 1.22 7.63
N MET A 100 20.05 0.84 8.88
CA MET A 100 19.37 1.41 10.05
C MET A 100 19.65 2.91 10.19
N GLN A 101 20.89 3.34 9.98
CA GLN A 101 21.25 4.77 10.05
C GLN A 101 20.61 5.60 8.94
N GLU A 102 20.52 5.08 7.72
CA GLU A 102 19.97 5.85 6.59
C GLU A 102 18.44 5.84 6.55
N ARG A 103 17.78 4.78 7.05
CA ARG A 103 16.35 4.54 6.78
C ARG A 103 15.46 4.25 7.98
N ASP A 104 15.97 4.13 9.16
CA ASP A 104 15.19 3.81 10.37
C ASP A 104 14.19 2.65 10.10
N ARG A 105 14.71 1.53 9.60
CA ARG A 105 13.92 0.33 9.29
C ARG A 105 14.31 -0.81 10.19
N GLY A 106 13.30 -1.53 10.68
CA GLY A 106 13.52 -2.77 11.41
C GLY A 106 14.21 -3.80 10.53
N ILE A 107 15.28 -4.37 11.04
CA ILE A 107 16.08 -5.42 10.38
C ILE A 107 16.06 -6.66 11.26
N THR A 108 15.81 -7.80 10.65
CA THR A 108 15.91 -9.10 11.32
C THR A 108 17.06 -9.89 10.70
N ILE A 109 17.93 -10.43 11.53
CA ILE A 109 18.98 -11.33 11.08
C ILE A 109 18.48 -12.76 11.28
N LEU A 110 18.46 -13.53 10.19
CA LEU A 110 18.09 -14.93 10.19
C LEU A 110 19.35 -15.79 10.13
N ASP A 111 19.43 -16.78 11.02
CA ASP A 111 20.48 -17.78 11.00
C ASP A 111 20.11 -18.89 10.04
N GLY A 112 20.97 -19.15 9.09
CA GLY A 112 20.83 -20.20 8.09
C GLY A 112 22.05 -21.10 8.04
N HIS A 113 21.89 -22.28 7.45
CA HIS A 113 22.98 -23.22 7.19
C HIS A 113 23.05 -23.53 5.70
N GLY A 114 24.19 -23.29 5.11
CA GLY A 114 24.43 -23.57 3.68
C GLY A 114 24.49 -25.07 3.43
N TRP A 115 23.49 -25.66 2.81
CA TRP A 115 23.41 -27.08 2.57
C TRP A 115 24.65 -27.66 1.82
N TYR A 116 25.08 -26.96 0.76
CA TYR A 116 26.20 -27.39 -0.05
C TYR A 116 27.55 -27.12 0.60
N THR A 117 27.68 -25.98 1.27
CA THR A 117 28.96 -25.55 1.86
C THR A 117 29.20 -26.05 3.28
N GLY A 118 28.15 -26.49 3.97
CA GLY A 118 28.17 -26.86 5.38
C GLY A 118 28.52 -25.69 6.32
N LYS A 119 28.42 -24.42 5.83
CA LYS A 119 28.80 -23.23 6.61
C LYS A 119 27.58 -22.48 7.07
N ASP A 120 27.67 -21.86 8.25
CA ASP A 120 26.67 -20.95 8.74
C ASP A 120 26.61 -19.67 7.91
N VAL A 121 25.40 -19.22 7.64
CA VAL A 121 25.11 -18.04 6.83
C VAL A 121 24.16 -17.14 7.60
N LYS A 122 24.50 -15.86 7.71
CA LYS A 122 23.62 -14.83 8.25
C LYS A 122 22.89 -14.12 7.10
N VAL A 123 21.58 -14.07 7.20
CA VAL A 123 20.73 -13.46 6.17
C VAL A 123 20.00 -12.26 6.78
N ILE A 124 20.20 -11.09 6.19
CA ILE A 124 19.48 -9.90 6.57
C ILE A 124 18.10 -9.97 5.91
N CYS A 125 17.05 -9.94 6.72
CA CYS A 125 15.65 -9.82 6.27
C CYS A 125 15.13 -8.45 6.67
N LEU A 126 14.67 -7.67 5.69
CA LEU A 126 14.04 -6.38 5.95
C LEU A 126 12.88 -6.12 5.00
N MET A 127 11.90 -5.36 5.51
CA MET A 127 10.77 -4.87 4.74
C MET A 127 10.96 -3.39 4.45
N ALA A 128 10.77 -2.99 3.20
CA ALA A 128 10.92 -1.60 2.77
C ALA A 128 9.81 -1.20 1.79
N LYS A 129 9.60 0.10 1.60
CA LYS A 129 8.75 0.59 0.52
C LYS A 129 9.50 0.47 -0.81
N ARG A 130 8.78 0.14 -1.88
CA ARG A 130 9.39 -0.03 -3.21
C ARG A 130 10.28 1.14 -3.64
N ARG A 131 9.93 2.36 -3.27
CA ARG A 131 10.72 3.58 -3.56
C ARG A 131 12.10 3.61 -2.88
N GLU A 132 12.28 2.85 -1.80
CA GLU A 132 13.51 2.79 -1.02
C GLU A 132 14.49 1.73 -1.54
N SER A 133 14.03 0.88 -2.47
CA SER A 133 14.84 -0.24 -3.00
C SER A 133 16.16 0.19 -3.57
N GLN A 134 16.20 1.28 -4.32
CA GLN A 134 17.44 1.76 -4.96
C GLN A 134 18.50 2.19 -3.93
N SER A 135 18.08 2.85 -2.84
CA SER A 135 19.01 3.20 -1.75
C SER A 135 19.58 1.95 -1.10
N ILE A 136 18.73 0.98 -0.78
CA ILE A 136 19.16 -0.28 -0.15
C ILE A 136 20.16 -1.02 -1.04
N PHE A 137 19.87 -1.16 -2.34
CA PHE A 137 20.81 -1.78 -3.27
C PHE A 137 22.13 -1.04 -3.33
N ARG A 138 22.11 0.29 -3.30
CA ARG A 138 23.33 1.11 -3.32
C ARG A 138 24.18 0.88 -2.08
N ILE A 139 23.55 0.88 -0.88
CA ILE A 139 24.26 0.63 0.39
C ILE A 139 24.93 -0.74 0.35
N VAL A 140 24.16 -1.78 0.00
CA VAL A 140 24.70 -3.15 -0.07
C VAL A 140 25.87 -3.24 -1.04
N LYS A 141 25.73 -2.65 -2.24
CA LYS A 141 26.74 -2.70 -3.30
C LYS A 141 28.02 -1.97 -2.94
N ILE A 142 27.93 -0.89 -2.14
CA ILE A 142 29.11 -0.15 -1.65
C ILE A 142 29.87 -0.95 -0.60
N ILE A 143 29.15 -1.61 0.33
CA ILE A 143 29.77 -2.33 1.46
C ILE A 143 30.30 -3.70 1.00
N ASP A 144 29.46 -4.43 0.27
CA ASP A 144 29.81 -5.75 -0.24
C ASP A 144 29.33 -5.94 -1.68
N PRO A 145 30.23 -5.69 -2.67
CA PRO A 145 29.90 -5.88 -4.08
C PRO A 145 29.55 -7.33 -4.46
N LEU A 146 29.93 -8.31 -3.65
CA LEU A 146 29.69 -9.74 -3.88
C LEU A 146 28.46 -10.26 -3.11
N ALA A 147 27.79 -9.41 -2.35
CA ALA A 147 26.57 -9.80 -1.64
C ALA A 147 25.49 -10.28 -2.62
N PHE A 148 24.83 -11.39 -2.26
CA PHE A 148 23.66 -11.87 -2.97
C PHE A 148 22.41 -11.23 -2.37
N VAL A 149 21.62 -10.56 -3.20
CA VAL A 149 20.42 -9.84 -2.78
C VAL A 149 19.21 -10.39 -3.55
N SER A 150 18.25 -10.91 -2.82
CA SER A 150 16.92 -11.28 -3.35
C SER A 150 15.91 -10.23 -2.93
N GLN A 151 15.15 -9.71 -3.89
CA GLN A 151 14.05 -8.78 -3.66
C GLN A 151 12.74 -9.42 -4.15
N SER A 152 11.74 -9.48 -3.28
CA SER A 152 10.39 -9.92 -3.63
C SER A 152 9.36 -8.83 -3.32
N SER A 153 8.32 -8.75 -4.15
CA SER A 153 7.18 -7.86 -3.89
C SER A 153 6.25 -8.49 -2.87
N VAL A 154 5.85 -7.74 -1.86
CA VAL A 154 4.91 -8.17 -0.82
C VAL A 154 3.60 -7.42 -1.01
N ILE A 155 2.47 -8.15 -1.06
CA ILE A 155 1.15 -7.57 -1.35
C ILE A 155 0.67 -6.68 -0.21
N GLY A 156 1.02 -6.99 1.06
CA GLY A 156 0.66 -6.18 2.21
C GLY A 156 1.67 -6.37 3.34
N VAL A 157 2.13 -5.25 3.89
CA VAL A 157 2.90 -5.20 5.12
C VAL A 157 2.16 -4.27 6.06
N TYR A 158 1.79 -4.80 7.21
CA TYR A 158 1.02 -4.08 8.22
C TYR A 158 1.82 -4.02 9.52
N GLY A 159 1.71 -2.92 10.24
CA GLY A 159 2.39 -2.72 11.52
C GLY A 159 3.17 -1.41 11.55
N GLU A 160 4.08 -1.29 12.53
CA GLU A 160 4.88 -0.09 12.72
C GLU A 160 5.72 0.26 11.48
N GLY A 161 5.62 1.51 11.03
CA GLY A 161 6.30 2.01 9.83
C GLY A 161 5.61 1.68 8.49
N PHE A 162 4.52 0.89 8.50
CA PHE A 162 3.72 0.52 7.34
C PHE A 162 2.23 0.85 7.51
N ASP A 163 1.37 0.28 6.69
CA ASP A 163 -0.08 0.51 6.75
C ASP A 163 -0.67 -0.04 8.05
N LYS A 164 -1.55 0.75 8.70
CA LYS A 164 -2.25 0.31 9.92
C LYS A 164 -3.36 -0.68 9.56
N ILE A 165 -3.47 -1.76 10.34
CA ILE A 165 -4.61 -2.69 10.24
C ILE A 165 -5.85 -1.93 10.72
N LYS A 166 -6.84 -1.76 9.83
CA LYS A 166 -8.15 -1.23 10.22
C LYS A 166 -8.97 -2.35 10.84
N VAL A 167 -8.97 -2.45 12.14
CA VAL A 167 -9.80 -3.41 12.88
C VAL A 167 -11.14 -2.74 13.20
N ASN A 168 -12.25 -3.43 12.90
CA ASN A 168 -13.56 -2.98 13.34
C ASN A 168 -13.68 -3.24 14.84
N THR A 169 -13.70 -2.16 15.62
CA THR A 169 -13.66 -2.19 17.10
C THR A 169 -14.75 -3.10 17.69
N LYS A 170 -15.95 -3.10 17.10
CA LYS A 170 -17.07 -3.98 17.57
C LYS A 170 -16.78 -5.47 17.40
N ASN A 171 -16.05 -5.86 16.36
CA ASN A 171 -15.66 -7.25 16.15
C ASN A 171 -14.43 -7.62 17.01
N ALA A 172 -13.54 -6.68 17.26
CA ALA A 172 -12.37 -6.89 18.10
C ALA A 172 -12.79 -7.16 19.57
N GLU A 173 -13.70 -6.37 20.12
CA GLU A 173 -14.25 -6.57 21.48
C GLU A 173 -14.95 -7.94 21.61
N LYS A 174 -15.70 -8.35 20.58
CA LYS A 174 -16.37 -9.66 20.58
C LYS A 174 -15.37 -10.82 20.56
N VAL A 175 -14.30 -10.70 19.78
CA VAL A 175 -13.24 -11.73 19.73
C VAL A 175 -12.44 -11.75 21.02
N LEU A 176 -12.08 -10.58 21.57
CA LEU A 176 -11.35 -10.48 22.84
C LEU A 176 -12.16 -11.07 24.00
N SER A 177 -13.46 -10.81 24.08
CA SER A 177 -14.34 -11.39 25.11
C SER A 177 -14.49 -12.91 24.99
N GLN A 178 -14.37 -13.48 23.79
CA GLN A 178 -14.40 -14.92 23.57
C GLN A 178 -13.07 -15.62 23.90
N VAL A 179 -11.93 -14.95 23.61
CA VAL A 179 -10.59 -15.52 23.79
C VAL A 179 -10.10 -15.33 25.24
N TYR A 180 -10.47 -14.21 25.86
CA TYR A 180 -10.08 -13.85 27.23
C TYR A 180 -11.31 -13.54 28.09
N PRO A 181 -12.09 -14.54 28.48
CA PRO A 181 -13.33 -14.32 29.24
C PRO A 181 -13.13 -13.72 30.65
N ASN A 182 -11.90 -13.72 31.16
CA ASN A 182 -11.60 -13.30 32.56
C ASN A 182 -10.85 -11.93 32.70
N ASN A 183 -10.56 -11.19 31.63
CA ASN A 183 -9.79 -9.93 31.72
C ASN A 183 -10.66 -8.70 31.45
N ASN A 184 -11.71 -8.48 32.23
CA ASN A 184 -12.58 -7.31 32.11
C ASN A 184 -12.06 -6.02 32.84
N THR A 185 -10.80 -5.93 33.26
CA THR A 185 -10.40 -4.84 34.16
C THR A 185 -9.13 -4.05 33.83
N GLU A 186 -8.34 -4.34 32.79
CA GLU A 186 -7.04 -3.66 32.65
C GLU A 186 -6.77 -2.90 31.33
N ILE A 187 -7.72 -2.78 30.39
CA ILE A 187 -7.44 -2.12 29.09
C ILE A 187 -7.93 -0.65 29.00
N THR A 188 -8.28 -0.01 30.09
CA THR A 188 -8.85 1.36 30.06
C THR A 188 -7.85 2.49 30.34
N ASN A 189 -6.57 2.25 30.57
CA ASN A 189 -5.64 3.29 31.05
C ASN A 189 -4.39 3.56 30.19
N GLU A 190 -4.32 3.16 28.92
CA GLU A 190 -3.22 3.61 28.03
C GLU A 190 -3.79 4.06 26.67
N GLN A 191 -4.25 5.29 26.63
CA GLN A 191 -4.40 6.11 25.41
C GLN A 191 -3.71 7.45 25.59
#